data_2253ea1a9562a398a3677e28cd891caf
#
_entry.id   2253ea1a9562a398a3677e28cd891caf
#
_cell.length_a   1.000
_cell.length_b   1.000
_cell.length_c   1.000
_cell.angle_alpha   90.00
_cell.angle_beta   90.00
_cell.angle_gamma   90.00
#
_symmetry.space_group_name_H-M   'P 1'
#
loop_
_entity.id
_entity.type
_entity.pdbx_description
1 polymer ?
#
loop_
_entity_poly.entity_id
_entity_poly.type
_entity_poly.pdbx_seq_one_letter_code
_entity_poly.pdbx_strand_id
1 'polypeptide(L)'
;MFDYLIVGAGIAGASLAWELAGQGRVLLAEAEAQPGEHSTGRSAAMFMESYGPPQVRALTRASRTFYGQPPAGFSDAPILSPRGVLYVAWQGHEAALEALWAQLSNSGSPVERVDAATALARLPVLRAEGLLGAIAEPEAMDID
;
A
#
# COMPACT_ATOMS: atom_id res chain seq x y z
N MET A 1 3.51 31.90 19.45
CA MET A 1 2.71 32.02 18.22
C MET A 1 3.13 30.88 17.31
N PHE A 2 2.21 30.14 16.70
CA PHE A 2 2.51 29.10 15.70
C PHE A 2 2.43 29.70 14.30
N ASP A 3 3.22 29.15 13.37
CA ASP A 3 3.28 29.61 12.00
C ASP A 3 2.31 28.78 11.12
N TYR A 4 2.07 27.52 11.52
CA TYR A 4 1.15 26.59 10.85
C TYR A 4 0.22 25.93 11.84
N LEU A 5 -1.05 25.76 11.47
CA LEU A 5 -2.04 24.95 12.18
C LEU A 5 -2.52 23.86 11.24
N ILE A 6 -2.34 22.61 11.66
CA ILE A 6 -2.82 21.43 10.93
C ILE A 6 -3.92 20.77 11.79
N VAL A 7 -5.06 20.47 11.19
CA VAL A 7 -6.19 19.83 11.86
C VAL A 7 -6.32 18.39 11.38
N GLY A 8 -6.19 17.45 12.33
CA GLY A 8 -6.20 16.00 12.10
C GLY A 8 -4.79 15.41 12.02
N ALA A 9 -4.52 14.42 12.88
CA ALA A 9 -3.24 13.71 12.97
C ALA A 9 -3.31 12.30 12.34
N GLY A 10 -4.11 12.13 11.30
CA GLY A 10 -3.98 11.01 10.37
C GLY A 10 -2.73 11.16 9.52
N ILE A 11 -2.43 10.17 8.65
CA ILE A 11 -1.20 10.16 7.84
C ILE A 11 -0.99 11.45 7.06
N ALA A 12 -2.04 12.06 6.51
CA ALA A 12 -1.94 13.30 5.74
C ALA A 12 -1.50 14.49 6.62
N GLY A 13 -2.09 14.67 7.80
CA GLY A 13 -1.72 15.75 8.70
C GLY A 13 -0.36 15.53 9.35
N ALA A 14 -0.05 14.31 9.74
CA ALA A 14 1.24 13.96 10.32
C ALA A 14 2.39 14.15 9.33
N SER A 15 2.25 13.69 8.09
CA SER A 15 3.27 13.89 7.05
C SER A 15 3.48 15.36 6.70
N LEU A 16 2.39 16.13 6.59
CA LEU A 16 2.49 17.58 6.38
C LEU A 16 3.18 18.30 7.55
N ALA A 17 2.87 17.87 8.79
CA ALA A 17 3.52 18.43 9.98
C ALA A 17 5.03 18.16 9.99
N TRP A 18 5.43 16.96 9.59
CA TRP A 18 6.84 16.58 9.43
C TRP A 18 7.56 17.48 8.43
N GLU A 19 7.00 17.67 7.24
CA GLU A 19 7.58 18.50 6.19
C GLU A 19 7.70 19.99 6.59
N LEU A 20 6.74 20.50 7.35
CA LEU A 20 6.71 21.91 7.76
C LEU A 20 7.53 22.18 9.03
N ALA A 21 7.86 21.16 9.81
CA ALA A 21 8.57 21.33 11.10
C ALA A 21 9.96 21.97 10.93
N GLY A 22 10.61 21.77 9.79
CA GLY A 22 11.87 22.44 9.43
C GLY A 22 11.72 23.89 8.94
N GLN A 23 10.49 24.35 8.70
CA GLN A 23 10.22 25.66 8.11
C GLN A 23 9.57 26.65 9.11
N GLY A 24 9.03 26.13 10.22
CA GLY A 24 8.36 26.96 11.22
C GLY A 24 7.76 26.15 12.36
N ARG A 25 7.07 26.85 13.26
CA ARG A 25 6.42 26.22 14.41
C ARG A 25 5.06 25.68 14.00
N VAL A 26 4.91 24.36 14.05
CA VAL A 26 3.68 23.65 13.69
C VAL A 26 2.88 23.32 14.94
N LEU A 27 1.57 23.60 14.91
CA LEU A 27 0.60 23.04 15.82
C LEU A 27 -0.22 21.99 15.06
N LEU A 28 -0.12 20.73 15.47
CA LEU A 28 -0.95 19.64 14.98
C LEU A 28 -2.05 19.39 16.02
N ALA A 29 -3.31 19.60 15.64
CA ALA A 29 -4.48 19.42 16.49
C ALA A 29 -5.23 18.14 16.07
N GLU A 30 -5.51 17.26 17.04
CA GLU A 30 -6.28 16.04 16.84
C GLU A 30 -7.47 16.03 17.79
N ALA A 31 -8.63 15.58 17.30
CA ALA A 31 -9.85 15.48 18.09
C ALA A 31 -9.91 14.20 18.94
N GLU A 32 -9.26 13.14 18.47
CA GLU A 32 -9.25 11.85 19.14
C GLU A 32 -8.11 11.75 20.17
N ALA A 33 -8.22 10.76 21.05
CA ALA A 33 -7.21 10.53 22.08
C ALA A 33 -5.84 10.06 21.51
N GLN A 34 -5.87 9.47 20.31
CA GLN A 34 -4.69 8.98 19.63
C GLN A 34 -4.67 9.40 18.14
N PRO A 35 -3.50 9.69 17.57
CA PRO A 35 -3.42 9.96 16.15
C PRO A 35 -3.73 8.70 15.32
N GLY A 36 -4.26 8.90 14.11
CA GLY A 36 -4.48 7.80 13.16
C GLY A 36 -5.65 6.87 13.47
N GLU A 37 -6.53 7.18 14.39
CA GLU A 37 -7.61 6.29 14.88
C GLU A 37 -8.63 5.90 13.81
N HIS A 38 -8.84 6.72 12.81
CA HIS A 38 -9.81 6.49 11.73
C HIS A 38 -9.20 5.82 10.51
N SER A 39 -9.26 6.46 9.34
CA SER A 39 -8.85 5.85 8.06
C SER A 39 -7.40 5.34 8.05
N THR A 40 -6.50 6.01 8.74
CA THR A 40 -5.09 5.61 8.83
C THR A 40 -4.95 4.28 9.57
N GLY A 41 -5.46 4.18 10.79
CA GLY A 41 -5.36 2.97 11.61
C GLY A 41 -6.27 1.82 11.17
N ARG A 42 -7.21 2.07 10.25
CA ARG A 42 -8.12 1.06 9.67
C ARG A 42 -7.75 0.69 8.24
N SER A 43 -6.60 1.14 7.77
CA SER A 43 -6.08 0.84 6.45
C SER A 43 -5.61 -0.62 6.36
N ALA A 44 -5.64 -1.20 5.15
CA ALA A 44 -4.94 -2.45 4.88
C ALA A 44 -3.41 -2.28 4.91
N ALA A 45 -2.94 -1.04 5.00
CA ALA A 45 -1.53 -0.65 5.16
C ALA A 45 -0.61 -1.34 4.13
N MET A 46 -0.97 -1.24 2.85
CA MET A 46 -0.22 -1.85 1.76
C MET A 46 0.48 -0.81 0.91
N PHE A 47 1.74 -1.06 0.61
CA PHE A 47 2.51 -0.32 -0.37
C PHE A 47 2.51 -1.09 -1.70
N MET A 48 1.79 -0.57 -2.69
CA MET A 48 1.59 -1.20 -4.00
C MET A 48 1.75 -0.16 -5.11
N GLU A 49 2.77 -0.30 -5.94
CA GLU A 49 3.03 0.63 -7.04
C GLU A 49 2.09 0.46 -8.24
N SER A 50 1.38 -0.66 -8.28
CA SER A 50 0.37 -0.96 -9.31
C SER A 50 -0.99 -0.33 -9.00
N TYR A 51 -1.25 0.05 -7.74
CA TYR A 51 -2.57 0.45 -7.26
C TYR A 51 -2.99 1.85 -7.70
N GLY A 52 -4.25 1.96 -8.10
CA GLY A 52 -4.88 3.23 -8.41
C GLY A 52 -4.59 3.79 -9.82
N PRO A 53 -5.04 5.01 -10.11
CA PRO A 53 -4.79 5.70 -11.38
C PRO A 53 -3.31 6.08 -11.54
N PRO A 54 -2.87 6.43 -12.77
CA PRO A 54 -1.47 6.72 -13.07
C PRO A 54 -0.81 7.73 -12.13
N GLN A 55 -1.55 8.75 -11.69
CA GLN A 55 -1.06 9.79 -10.80
C GLN A 55 -0.74 9.23 -9.40
N VAL A 56 -1.61 8.37 -8.85
CA VAL A 56 -1.40 7.70 -7.57
C VAL A 56 -0.19 6.77 -7.66
N ARG A 57 -0.10 5.96 -8.72
CA ARG A 57 1.05 5.08 -8.96
C ARG A 57 2.37 5.85 -9.06
N ALA A 58 2.37 7.02 -9.71
CA ALA A 58 3.56 7.87 -9.80
C ALA A 58 3.99 8.39 -8.41
N LEU A 59 3.03 8.82 -7.58
CA LEU A 59 3.31 9.26 -6.21
C LEU A 59 3.82 8.11 -5.33
N THR A 60 3.21 6.93 -5.43
CA THR A 60 3.66 5.74 -4.69
C THR A 60 5.10 5.38 -5.04
N ARG A 61 5.44 5.36 -6.35
CA ARG A 61 6.83 5.10 -6.78
C ARG A 61 7.80 6.17 -6.29
N ALA A 62 7.42 7.44 -6.35
CA ALA A 62 8.26 8.53 -5.86
C ALA A 62 8.53 8.41 -4.35
N SER A 63 7.60 7.83 -3.59
CA SER A 63 7.72 7.63 -2.15
C SER A 63 8.56 6.39 -1.76
N ARG A 64 8.82 5.46 -2.69
CA ARG A 64 9.55 4.20 -2.39
C ARG A 64 10.90 4.42 -1.70
N THR A 65 11.67 5.40 -2.18
CA THR A 65 13.00 5.68 -1.59
C THR A 65 12.88 6.14 -0.15
N PHE A 66 11.92 7.01 0.15
CA PHE A 66 11.67 7.48 1.51
C PHE A 66 11.30 6.34 2.45
N TYR A 67 10.34 5.50 2.06
CA TYR A 67 9.89 4.38 2.90
C TYR A 67 10.93 3.25 3.01
N GLY A 68 11.71 3.01 1.96
CA GLY A 68 12.76 2.00 1.97
C GLY A 68 14.02 2.42 2.72
N GLN A 69 14.28 3.74 2.79
CA GLN A 69 15.44 4.33 3.45
C GLN A 69 15.04 5.65 4.14
N PRO A 70 14.23 5.57 5.20
CA PRO A 70 13.78 6.77 5.89
C PRO A 70 14.95 7.54 6.51
N PRO A 71 14.80 8.86 6.72
CA PRO A 71 15.82 9.67 7.41
C PRO A 71 16.14 9.10 8.80
N ALA A 72 17.37 9.28 9.24
CA ALA A 72 17.80 8.85 10.57
C ALA A 72 16.90 9.44 11.67
N GLY A 73 16.43 8.58 12.57
CA GLY A 73 15.51 8.95 13.65
C GLY A 73 14.03 9.07 13.25
N PHE A 74 13.67 8.76 12.00
CA PHE A 74 12.27 8.72 11.58
C PHE A 74 11.53 7.48 12.11
N SER A 75 12.17 6.33 12.05
CA SER A 75 11.62 5.07 12.56
C SER A 75 12.75 4.19 13.11
N ASP A 76 12.47 3.45 14.18
CA ASP A 76 13.39 2.47 14.77
C ASP A 76 13.29 1.09 14.11
N ALA A 77 12.28 0.89 13.26
CA ALA A 77 12.03 -0.35 12.53
C ALA A 77 11.85 -0.08 11.03
N PRO A 78 12.05 -1.08 10.15
CA PRO A 78 11.71 -0.94 8.74
C PRO A 78 10.24 -0.56 8.56
N ILE A 79 9.97 0.47 7.74
CA ILE A 79 8.60 0.89 7.43
C ILE A 79 7.96 -0.06 6.42
N LEU A 80 8.74 -0.61 5.48
CA LEU A 80 8.28 -1.57 4.49
C LEU A 80 8.75 -2.97 4.84
N SER A 81 7.84 -3.94 4.77
CA SER A 81 8.17 -5.36 4.88
C SER A 81 7.56 -6.16 3.72
N PRO A 82 8.30 -7.19 3.19
CA PRO A 82 7.79 -8.00 2.10
C PRO A 82 6.50 -8.73 2.46
N ARG A 83 5.51 -8.68 1.57
CA ARG A 83 4.24 -9.39 1.77
C ARG A 83 3.82 -10.16 0.52
N GLY A 84 3.80 -9.51 -0.64
CA GLY A 84 3.19 -10.01 -1.86
C GLY A 84 1.65 -9.95 -1.83
N VAL A 85 1.06 -10.06 -3.02
CA VAL A 85 -0.40 -10.11 -3.22
C VAL A 85 -0.75 -11.17 -4.24
N LEU A 86 -1.86 -11.88 -4.00
CA LEU A 86 -2.50 -12.76 -4.96
C LEU A 86 -3.92 -12.27 -5.25
N TYR A 87 -4.19 -11.97 -6.50
CA TYR A 87 -5.53 -11.70 -7.02
C TYR A 87 -6.07 -13.01 -7.57
N VAL A 88 -6.91 -13.68 -6.81
CA VAL A 88 -7.40 -15.03 -7.13
C VAL A 88 -8.73 -14.98 -7.89
N ALA A 89 -8.94 -15.93 -8.78
CA ALA A 89 -10.18 -16.04 -9.53
C ALA A 89 -10.68 -17.49 -9.58
N TRP A 90 -11.99 -17.64 -9.51
CA TRP A 90 -12.71 -18.90 -9.68
C TRP A 90 -13.52 -18.89 -10.97
N GLN A 91 -14.00 -20.08 -11.38
CA GLN A 91 -14.89 -20.24 -12.54
C GLN A 91 -16.01 -19.20 -12.52
N GLY A 92 -16.26 -18.60 -13.70
CA GLY A 92 -17.18 -17.48 -13.88
C GLY A 92 -16.54 -16.09 -13.73
N HIS A 93 -15.25 -16.01 -13.36
CA HIS A 93 -14.52 -14.73 -13.23
C HIS A 93 -13.35 -14.60 -14.22
N GLU A 94 -13.36 -15.42 -15.30
CA GLU A 94 -12.31 -15.43 -16.33
C GLU A 94 -12.08 -14.05 -16.93
N ALA A 95 -13.15 -13.38 -17.33
CA ALA A 95 -13.09 -12.05 -17.93
C ALA A 95 -12.52 -10.99 -16.96
N ALA A 96 -12.85 -11.08 -15.68
CA ALA A 96 -12.33 -10.19 -14.66
C ALA A 96 -10.83 -10.41 -14.44
N LEU A 97 -10.37 -11.66 -14.43
CA LEU A 97 -8.96 -12.01 -14.31
C LEU A 97 -8.14 -11.48 -15.51
N GLU A 98 -8.66 -11.63 -16.72
CA GLU A 98 -8.02 -11.12 -17.94
C GLU A 98 -7.98 -9.58 -17.96
N ALA A 99 -9.05 -8.92 -17.58
CA ALA A 99 -9.09 -7.46 -17.49
C ALA A 99 -8.08 -6.94 -16.45
N LEU A 100 -7.99 -7.59 -15.30
CA LEU A 100 -7.02 -7.25 -14.27
C LEU A 100 -5.58 -7.51 -14.75
N TRP A 101 -5.33 -8.61 -15.44
CA TRP A 101 -4.02 -8.89 -16.05
C TRP A 101 -3.62 -7.79 -17.03
N ALA A 102 -4.51 -7.39 -17.93
CA ALA A 102 -4.25 -6.32 -18.88
C ALA A 102 -3.92 -4.98 -18.19
N GLN A 103 -4.60 -4.70 -17.07
CA GLN A 103 -4.33 -3.50 -16.27
C GLN A 103 -2.98 -3.57 -15.55
N LEU A 104 -2.70 -4.67 -14.86
CA LEU A 104 -1.52 -4.82 -14.01
C LEU A 104 -0.23 -5.00 -14.83
N SER A 105 -0.26 -5.75 -15.93
CA SER A 105 0.90 -5.93 -16.82
C SER A 105 1.38 -4.62 -17.45
N ASN A 106 0.52 -3.62 -17.54
CA ASN A 106 0.85 -2.26 -17.99
C ASN A 106 1.11 -1.28 -16.83
N SER A 107 1.13 -1.74 -15.59
CA SER A 107 1.34 -0.87 -14.42
C SER A 107 2.78 -0.40 -14.26
N GLY A 108 3.74 -1.16 -14.81
CA GLY A 108 5.19 -0.97 -14.60
C GLY A 108 5.71 -1.66 -13.34
N SER A 109 4.86 -2.40 -12.60
CA SER A 109 5.27 -3.25 -11.48
C SER A 109 5.39 -4.70 -11.93
N PRO A 110 6.31 -5.51 -11.37
CA PRO A 110 6.40 -6.93 -11.66
C PRO A 110 5.12 -7.65 -11.26
N VAL A 111 4.54 -8.35 -12.23
CA VAL A 111 3.37 -9.21 -12.02
C VAL A 111 3.55 -10.51 -12.77
N GLU A 112 3.01 -11.59 -12.25
CA GLU A 112 3.07 -12.91 -12.86
C GLU A 112 1.70 -13.61 -12.80
N ARG A 113 1.41 -14.42 -13.82
CA ARG A 113 0.28 -15.36 -13.77
C ARG A 113 0.73 -16.61 -13.06
N VAL A 114 -0.09 -17.08 -12.15
CA VAL A 114 0.11 -18.35 -11.47
C VAL A 114 -1.10 -19.26 -11.67
N ASP A 115 -0.85 -20.54 -11.90
CA ASP A 115 -1.89 -21.55 -12.01
C ASP A 115 -2.53 -21.87 -10.66
N ALA A 116 -3.62 -22.64 -10.69
CA ALA A 116 -4.35 -23.01 -9.49
C ALA A 116 -3.48 -23.79 -8.49
N ALA A 117 -2.63 -24.69 -8.96
CA ALA A 117 -1.77 -25.49 -8.09
C ALA A 117 -0.74 -24.60 -7.37
N THR A 118 -0.11 -23.67 -8.08
CA THR A 118 0.83 -22.71 -7.52
C THR A 118 0.13 -21.74 -6.54
N ALA A 119 -1.07 -21.28 -6.88
CA ALA A 119 -1.84 -20.40 -5.98
C ALA A 119 -2.20 -21.13 -4.67
N LEU A 120 -2.63 -22.39 -4.73
CA LEU A 120 -2.90 -23.23 -3.55
C LEU A 120 -1.64 -23.52 -2.74
N ALA A 121 -0.50 -23.74 -3.40
CA ALA A 121 0.77 -23.96 -2.70
C ALA A 121 1.22 -22.71 -1.91
N ARG A 122 1.00 -21.49 -2.49
CA ARG A 122 1.30 -20.22 -1.82
C ARG A 122 0.30 -19.88 -0.71
N LEU A 123 -0.97 -20.24 -0.91
CA LEU A 123 -2.06 -19.92 0.01
C LEU A 123 -3.02 -21.11 0.18
N PRO A 124 -2.68 -22.07 1.07
CA PRO A 124 -3.41 -23.34 1.23
C PRO A 124 -4.86 -23.21 1.73
N VAL A 125 -5.25 -22.04 2.24
CA VAL A 125 -6.62 -21.77 2.71
C VAL A 125 -7.59 -21.48 1.58
N LEU A 126 -7.12 -21.37 0.33
CA LEU A 126 -7.99 -21.14 -0.81
C LEU A 126 -8.86 -22.39 -1.10
N ARG A 127 -10.10 -22.14 -1.49
CA ARG A 127 -10.97 -23.22 -2.00
C ARG A 127 -10.44 -23.67 -3.35
N ALA A 128 -10.09 -24.96 -3.45
CA ALA A 128 -9.52 -25.54 -4.67
C ALA A 128 -10.54 -25.70 -5.80
N GLU A 129 -11.81 -26.03 -5.44
CA GLU A 129 -12.85 -26.28 -6.43
C GLU A 129 -13.14 -25.05 -7.28
N GLY A 130 -12.99 -25.19 -8.58
CA GLY A 130 -13.22 -24.12 -9.56
C GLY A 130 -12.18 -23.02 -9.57
N LEU A 131 -11.08 -23.14 -8.82
CA LEU A 131 -9.99 -22.16 -8.85
C LEU A 131 -9.33 -22.17 -10.23
N LEU A 132 -9.29 -21.00 -10.88
CA LEU A 132 -8.65 -20.82 -12.20
C LEU A 132 -7.13 -20.58 -12.04
N GLY A 133 -6.75 -19.92 -10.98
CA GLY A 133 -5.41 -19.43 -10.72
C GLY A 133 -5.44 -18.02 -10.15
N ALA A 134 -4.32 -17.31 -10.28
CA ALA A 134 -4.17 -15.97 -9.76
C ALA A 134 -3.25 -15.10 -10.61
N ILE A 135 -3.26 -13.80 -10.34
CA ILE A 135 -2.17 -12.89 -10.68
C ILE A 135 -1.44 -12.58 -9.37
N ALA A 136 -0.13 -12.76 -9.38
CA ALA A 136 0.71 -12.44 -8.24
C ALA A 136 1.45 -11.12 -8.48
N GLU A 137 1.54 -10.30 -7.45
CA GLU A 137 2.37 -9.10 -7.38
C GLU A 137 3.37 -9.28 -6.22
N PRO A 138 4.57 -9.84 -6.51
CA PRO A 138 5.52 -10.25 -5.48
C PRO A 138 6.17 -9.07 -4.74
N GLU A 139 6.23 -7.89 -5.35
CA GLU A 139 6.85 -6.69 -4.77
C GLU A 139 5.89 -5.82 -3.95
N ALA A 140 4.65 -6.25 -3.78
CA ALA A 140 3.76 -5.60 -2.84
C ALA A 140 4.28 -5.78 -1.41
N MET A 141 4.19 -4.73 -0.60
CA MET A 141 4.73 -4.72 0.76
C MET A 141 3.67 -4.30 1.78
N ASP A 142 3.84 -4.69 3.02
CA ASP A 142 3.18 -4.03 4.13
C ASP A 142 3.90 -2.71 4.41
N ILE A 143 3.15 -1.72 4.86
CA ILE A 143 3.65 -0.43 5.34
C ILE A 143 3.19 -0.25 6.79
N ASP A 144 4.14 -0.02 7.70
CA ASP A 144 3.88 0.23 9.12
C ASP A 144 3.79 1.74 9.41
#